data_dd56da017799a144c1545c60ba387131
#
_entry.id   dd56da017799a144c1545c60ba387131
#
_cell.length_a   1.000
_cell.length_b   1.000
_cell.length_c   1.000
_cell.angle_alpha   90.00
_cell.angle_beta   90.00
_cell.angle_gamma   90.00
#
_symmetry.space_group_name_H-M   'P 1'
#
loop_
_entity.id
_entity.type
_entity.pdbx_description
1 polymer ?
#
loop_
_entity_poly.entity_id
_entity_poly.type
_entity_poly.pdbx_seq_one_letter_code
_entity_poly.pdbx_strand_id
1 'polypeptide(L)'
;MLIRSIFALSFISISSFLLGGQAKAENSSTSGIHWLQLQMQGKPSLRGSAVIGNSMWVTGANNSVFVSQDGGRRWQNKSVFFDIATDFRDIALFDKDTAIVMGIGSGHQSALFKTQDGGSTWHLLYQNPDKEGFFDAIAFWDEDNGLLMGDPVDGFYVVMRTSDGGKSWQRVAKDKLPEMNKQEAAFAASGNTLIVGEKDQAWLTTGGYSASVYYSSDHGKSWQRSPVPIYSETQTAGGYGLGLNSKQQVFVVGGDYQNRPGQYPNMATWLENKWTQVNSGNQGLRTAFSCQSNICITTGKTGNDISFDHGNSWQVLENDARPERSHGFYTLASDKQRFLLAGANGKVSVLTLGMK
;
A
#
# COMPACT_ATOMS: atom_id res chain seq x y z
N MET A 1 -66.13 41.34 -33.47
CA MET A 1 -65.94 39.96 -33.11
C MET A 1 -64.41 39.76 -32.92
N LEU A 2 -63.89 40.01 -31.72
CA LEU A 2 -62.46 40.01 -31.41
C LEU A 2 -62.09 38.64 -30.77
N ILE A 3 -61.18 37.95 -31.42
CA ILE A 3 -60.57 36.72 -30.85
C ILE A 3 -59.22 37.10 -30.26
N ARG A 4 -59.11 36.98 -28.95
CA ARG A 4 -57.86 37.18 -28.21
C ARG A 4 -57.08 35.84 -28.21
N SER A 5 -55.92 35.82 -28.78
CA SER A 5 -54.97 34.73 -28.69
C SER A 5 -54.11 34.94 -27.43
N ILE A 6 -54.14 33.93 -26.53
CA ILE A 6 -53.29 33.86 -25.34
C ILE A 6 -52.01 33.10 -25.73
N PHE A 7 -50.86 33.76 -25.68
CA PHE A 7 -49.56 33.10 -25.75
C PHE A 7 -49.18 32.61 -24.37
N ALA A 8 -49.08 31.30 -24.20
CA ALA A 8 -48.53 30.68 -23.02
C ALA A 8 -47.01 30.56 -23.22
N LEU A 9 -46.21 31.28 -22.42
CA LEU A 9 -44.78 31.10 -22.31
C LEU A 9 -44.50 29.85 -21.46
N SER A 10 -44.03 28.79 -22.09
CA SER A 10 -43.46 27.65 -21.38
C SER A 10 -42.05 27.96 -20.93
N PHE A 11 -41.84 28.11 -19.65
CA PHE A 11 -40.51 28.10 -19.05
C PHE A 11 -39.96 26.68 -19.06
N ILE A 12 -38.96 26.42 -19.91
CA ILE A 12 -38.17 25.19 -19.86
C ILE A 12 -37.09 25.44 -18.80
N SER A 13 -37.24 24.85 -17.62
CA SER A 13 -36.19 24.79 -16.60
C SER A 13 -35.17 23.73 -17.06
N ILE A 14 -34.02 24.18 -17.50
CA ILE A 14 -32.86 23.30 -17.74
C ILE A 14 -32.28 22.93 -16.36
N SER A 15 -32.71 21.79 -15.84
CA SER A 15 -32.06 21.13 -14.70
C SER A 15 -30.76 20.54 -15.21
N SER A 16 -29.65 21.19 -14.91
CA SER A 16 -28.31 20.61 -15.09
C SER A 16 -28.15 19.42 -14.16
N PHE A 17 -28.36 18.21 -14.68
CA PHE A 17 -27.97 16.98 -14.02
C PHE A 17 -26.44 16.92 -14.01
N LEU A 18 -25.85 17.29 -12.89
CA LEU A 18 -24.50 16.87 -12.51
C LEU A 18 -24.54 15.37 -12.26
N LEU A 19 -24.27 14.58 -13.31
CA LEU A 19 -24.00 13.15 -13.21
C LEU A 19 -22.65 12.94 -12.52
N GLY A 20 -22.60 13.17 -11.21
CA GLY A 20 -21.61 12.58 -10.34
C GLY A 20 -21.92 11.09 -10.23
N GLY A 21 -21.19 10.27 -10.98
CA GLY A 21 -21.28 8.82 -10.85
C GLY A 21 -20.93 8.39 -9.44
N GLN A 22 -21.94 8.24 -8.58
CA GLN A 22 -21.77 7.64 -7.26
C GLN A 22 -21.39 6.18 -7.45
N ALA A 23 -20.21 5.79 -6.95
CA ALA A 23 -19.86 4.40 -6.81
C ALA A 23 -20.95 3.73 -5.96
N LYS A 24 -21.53 2.63 -6.45
CA LYS A 24 -22.51 1.86 -5.69
C LYS A 24 -21.81 1.27 -4.49
N ALA A 25 -22.08 1.80 -3.31
CA ALA A 25 -21.64 1.24 -2.05
C ALA A 25 -22.49 0.02 -1.73
N GLU A 26 -21.88 -1.13 -1.53
CA GLU A 26 -22.56 -2.34 -1.10
C GLU A 26 -22.05 -2.71 0.29
N ASN A 27 -22.97 -2.88 1.23
CA ASN A 27 -22.69 -3.31 2.60
C ASN A 27 -23.00 -4.79 2.75
N SER A 28 -22.06 -5.55 3.28
CA SER A 28 -22.29 -6.91 3.76
C SER A 28 -21.72 -7.06 5.18
N SER A 29 -22.32 -7.88 6.01
CA SER A 29 -21.84 -8.14 7.38
C SER A 29 -21.78 -9.64 7.65
N THR A 30 -20.68 -10.09 8.22
CA THR A 30 -20.48 -11.44 8.71
C THR A 30 -19.95 -11.36 10.13
N SER A 31 -20.64 -11.93 11.09
CA SER A 31 -20.20 -12.09 12.50
C SER A 31 -19.41 -10.90 13.08
N GLY A 32 -19.91 -9.66 12.93
CA GLY A 32 -19.27 -8.46 13.48
C GLY A 32 -18.20 -7.82 12.58
N ILE A 33 -18.02 -8.28 11.34
CA ILE A 33 -17.17 -7.64 10.34
C ILE A 33 -18.06 -7.02 9.26
N HIS A 34 -17.94 -5.71 9.08
CA HIS A 34 -18.70 -4.96 8.08
C HIS A 34 -17.79 -4.58 6.91
N TRP A 35 -18.23 -4.91 5.69
CA TRP A 35 -17.55 -4.57 4.46
C TRP A 35 -18.27 -3.45 3.73
N LEU A 36 -17.55 -2.37 3.44
CA LEU A 36 -17.95 -1.34 2.48
C LEU A 36 -17.08 -1.50 1.25
N GLN A 37 -17.69 -1.86 0.12
CA GLN A 37 -16.97 -2.09 -1.14
C GLN A 37 -17.32 -1.02 -2.16
N LEU A 38 -16.29 -0.52 -2.84
CA LEU A 38 -16.39 0.53 -3.84
C LEU A 38 -15.46 0.23 -5.03
N GLN A 39 -15.72 0.92 -6.12
CA GLN A 39 -14.87 0.93 -7.29
C GLN A 39 -14.56 2.37 -7.69
N MET A 40 -13.27 2.72 -7.75
CA MET A 40 -12.84 4.06 -8.14
C MET A 40 -13.09 4.31 -9.63
N GLN A 41 -13.41 5.55 -9.95
CA GLN A 41 -13.58 5.99 -11.32
C GLN A 41 -12.30 5.76 -12.14
N GLY A 42 -12.47 5.40 -13.44
CA GLY A 42 -11.33 5.07 -14.30
C GLY A 42 -10.71 3.69 -14.05
N LYS A 43 -11.10 3.01 -12.97
CA LYS A 43 -10.67 1.65 -12.60
C LYS A 43 -9.17 1.42 -12.62
N PRO A 44 -8.33 2.32 -12.04
CA PRO A 44 -6.88 2.14 -12.05
C PRO A 44 -6.47 0.92 -11.24
N SER A 45 -5.26 0.41 -11.48
CA SER A 45 -4.61 -0.54 -10.59
C SER A 45 -4.10 0.22 -9.36
N LEU A 46 -4.75 0.03 -8.21
CA LEU A 46 -4.39 0.71 -6.97
C LEU A 46 -3.31 -0.08 -6.22
N ARG A 47 -2.28 0.63 -5.73
CA ARG A 47 -1.07 0.00 -5.17
C ARG A 47 -0.61 0.57 -3.84
N GLY A 48 -0.81 1.87 -3.56
CA GLY A 48 -0.54 2.51 -2.29
C GLY A 48 -1.83 2.72 -1.50
N SER A 49 -1.75 2.65 -0.18
CA SER A 49 -2.86 2.98 0.73
C SER A 49 -2.35 3.52 2.05
N ALA A 50 -3.05 4.50 2.61
CA ALA A 50 -2.78 5.05 3.93
C ALA A 50 -4.06 5.49 4.63
N VAL A 51 -4.07 5.44 5.97
CA VAL A 51 -5.23 5.81 6.80
C VAL A 51 -4.76 6.56 8.04
N ILE A 52 -5.37 7.70 8.30
CA ILE A 52 -5.27 8.42 9.59
C ILE A 52 -6.68 8.89 9.98
N GLY A 53 -7.24 8.34 11.04
CA GLY A 53 -8.58 8.67 11.46
C GLY A 53 -9.64 8.40 10.38
N ASN A 54 -10.38 9.43 9.97
CA ASN A 54 -11.36 9.34 8.89
C ASN A 54 -10.76 9.60 7.49
N SER A 55 -9.52 10.07 7.42
CA SER A 55 -8.82 10.30 6.16
C SER A 55 -8.25 9.00 5.63
N MET A 56 -8.65 8.62 4.42
CA MET A 56 -8.22 7.43 3.72
C MET A 56 -7.74 7.80 2.33
N TRP A 57 -6.58 7.29 1.95
CA TRP A 57 -5.92 7.59 0.69
C TRP A 57 -5.58 6.30 -0.05
N VAL A 58 -5.80 6.28 -1.37
CA VAL A 58 -5.33 5.20 -2.24
C VAL A 58 -4.69 5.79 -3.49
N THR A 59 -3.61 5.16 -3.94
CA THR A 59 -2.82 5.60 -5.09
C THR A 59 -2.63 4.47 -6.09
N GLY A 60 -2.33 4.79 -7.34
CA GLY A 60 -2.13 3.76 -8.36
C GLY A 60 -1.72 4.28 -9.72
N ALA A 61 -1.98 3.46 -10.73
CA ALA A 61 -1.61 3.69 -12.12
C ALA A 61 -2.17 5.00 -12.70
N ASN A 62 -1.46 5.55 -13.67
CA ASN A 62 -1.82 6.79 -14.37
C ASN A 62 -1.98 8.00 -13.43
N ASN A 63 -1.00 8.20 -12.56
CA ASN A 63 -0.95 9.31 -11.60
C ASN A 63 -2.16 9.37 -10.65
N SER A 64 -2.88 8.26 -10.48
CA SER A 64 -4.14 8.24 -9.74
C SER A 64 -3.93 8.39 -8.23
N VAL A 65 -4.67 9.31 -7.64
CA VAL A 65 -4.83 9.47 -6.19
C VAL A 65 -6.30 9.69 -5.88
N PHE A 66 -6.85 8.96 -4.93
CA PHE A 66 -8.21 9.16 -4.43
C PHE A 66 -8.18 9.34 -2.93
N VAL A 67 -8.96 10.28 -2.43
CA VAL A 67 -9.01 10.69 -1.03
C VAL A 67 -10.44 10.64 -0.52
N SER A 68 -10.63 10.04 0.65
CA SER A 68 -11.85 10.10 1.44
C SER A 68 -11.56 10.78 2.79
N GLN A 69 -12.43 11.68 3.22
CA GLN A 69 -12.36 12.33 4.54
C GLN A 69 -13.48 11.88 5.50
N ASP A 70 -14.28 10.89 5.09
CA ASP A 70 -15.44 10.41 5.82
C ASP A 70 -15.42 8.89 6.11
N GLY A 71 -14.22 8.33 6.23
CA GLY A 71 -14.01 6.90 6.54
C GLY A 71 -14.32 5.97 5.37
N GLY A 72 -14.05 6.41 4.16
CA GLY A 72 -14.17 5.62 2.94
C GLY A 72 -15.57 5.62 2.30
N ARG A 73 -16.52 6.42 2.80
CA ARG A 73 -17.88 6.46 2.24
C ARG A 73 -17.95 7.22 0.92
N ARG A 74 -17.25 8.34 0.81
CA ARG A 74 -17.16 9.16 -0.41
C ARG A 74 -15.69 9.41 -0.75
N TRP A 75 -15.36 9.34 -2.04
CA TRP A 75 -14.02 9.49 -2.54
C TRP A 75 -13.95 10.61 -3.57
N GLN A 76 -12.90 11.40 -3.49
CA GLN A 76 -12.58 12.46 -4.44
C GLN A 76 -11.35 12.05 -5.24
N ASN A 77 -11.38 12.31 -6.53
CA ASN A 77 -10.19 12.19 -7.38
C ASN A 77 -9.27 13.40 -7.11
N LYS A 78 -8.06 13.11 -6.67
CA LYS A 78 -6.99 14.07 -6.34
C LYS A 78 -5.70 13.73 -7.10
N SER A 79 -5.85 13.11 -8.28
CA SER A 79 -4.74 12.66 -9.11
C SER A 79 -3.75 13.78 -9.42
N VAL A 80 -2.47 13.40 -9.51
CA VAL A 80 -1.37 14.33 -9.77
C VAL A 80 -1.35 14.69 -11.27
N PHE A 81 -1.37 15.96 -11.58
CA PHE A 81 -1.14 16.44 -12.94
C PHE A 81 0.36 16.56 -13.18
N PHE A 82 0.91 15.62 -13.90
CA PHE A 82 2.33 15.57 -14.27
C PHE A 82 2.45 15.07 -15.70
N ASP A 83 3.40 15.62 -16.46
CA ASP A 83 3.54 15.37 -17.91
C ASP A 83 3.88 13.92 -18.26
N ILE A 84 4.44 13.18 -17.30
CA ILE A 84 4.78 11.77 -17.44
C ILE A 84 3.80 10.95 -16.62
N ALA A 85 3.10 10.01 -17.27
CA ALA A 85 2.28 9.05 -16.55
C ALA A 85 3.18 8.11 -15.75
N THR A 86 2.95 8.06 -14.44
CA THR A 86 3.64 7.14 -13.53
C THR A 86 2.64 6.28 -12.76
N ASP A 87 3.11 5.18 -12.20
CA ASP A 87 2.34 4.28 -11.35
C ASP A 87 2.71 4.58 -9.89
N PHE A 88 1.78 5.20 -9.15
CA PHE A 88 2.01 5.48 -7.73
C PHE A 88 1.82 4.22 -6.91
N ARG A 89 2.92 3.71 -6.36
CA ARG A 89 2.93 2.44 -5.63
C ARG A 89 3.09 2.56 -4.13
N ASP A 90 3.39 3.76 -3.66
CA ASP A 90 3.53 4.00 -2.24
C ASP A 90 3.03 5.37 -1.83
N ILE A 91 2.70 5.51 -0.53
CA ILE A 91 2.22 6.75 0.07
C ILE A 91 2.62 6.83 1.55
N ALA A 92 3.25 7.93 1.93
CA ALA A 92 3.40 8.34 3.32
C ALA A 92 2.38 9.42 3.64
N LEU A 93 1.54 9.17 4.64
CA LEU A 93 0.51 10.10 5.11
C LEU A 93 0.88 10.59 6.51
N PHE A 94 1.00 11.91 6.70
CA PHE A 94 1.44 12.51 7.96
C PHE A 94 0.25 13.05 8.79
N ASP A 95 -0.72 13.63 8.10
CA ASP A 95 -2.00 14.05 8.66
C ASP A 95 -3.10 13.91 7.59
N LYS A 96 -4.30 14.45 7.84
CA LYS A 96 -5.42 14.35 6.90
C LYS A 96 -5.19 15.09 5.56
N ASP A 97 -4.26 16.05 5.52
CA ASP A 97 -4.02 16.94 4.39
C ASP A 97 -2.59 16.82 3.81
N THR A 98 -1.63 16.30 4.59
CA THR A 98 -0.21 16.21 4.23
C THR A 98 0.20 14.80 3.86
N ALA A 99 0.63 14.60 2.60
CA ALA A 99 1.08 13.30 2.09
C ALA A 99 2.22 13.42 1.09
N ILE A 100 3.04 12.36 1.00
CA ILE A 100 4.00 12.13 -0.08
C ILE A 100 3.57 10.86 -0.82
N VAL A 101 3.47 10.93 -2.16
CA VAL A 101 3.24 9.76 -3.01
C VAL A 101 4.50 9.46 -3.83
N MET A 102 4.78 8.17 -4.03
CA MET A 102 5.94 7.70 -4.78
C MET A 102 5.51 7.06 -6.09
N GLY A 103 5.96 7.64 -7.20
CA GLY A 103 5.89 7.07 -8.54
C GLY A 103 7.08 6.18 -8.82
N ILE A 104 6.84 5.10 -9.57
CA ILE A 104 7.85 4.16 -10.01
C ILE A 104 8.13 4.29 -11.51
N GLY A 105 9.27 3.79 -11.93
CA GLY A 105 9.73 3.72 -13.31
C GLY A 105 11.22 4.05 -13.39
N SER A 106 11.83 3.88 -14.57
CA SER A 106 13.25 4.17 -14.74
C SER A 106 13.52 5.68 -14.70
N GLY A 107 14.58 6.05 -14.03
CA GLY A 107 15.05 7.44 -13.95
C GLY A 107 13.99 8.41 -13.44
N HIS A 108 13.69 9.42 -14.23
CA HIS A 108 12.78 10.51 -13.86
C HIS A 108 11.31 10.08 -13.63
N GLN A 109 10.90 8.88 -14.02
CA GLN A 109 9.58 8.32 -13.67
C GLN A 109 9.51 7.91 -12.20
N SER A 110 10.66 7.58 -11.58
CA SER A 110 10.79 7.42 -10.14
C SER A 110 10.84 8.79 -9.48
N ALA A 111 9.71 9.24 -8.94
CA ALA A 111 9.55 10.58 -8.41
C ALA A 111 8.64 10.62 -7.18
N LEU A 112 8.90 11.58 -6.30
CA LEU A 112 8.09 11.87 -5.13
C LEU A 112 7.33 13.17 -5.34
N PHE A 113 6.04 13.16 -4.99
CA PHE A 113 5.18 14.35 -5.00
C PHE A 113 4.61 14.58 -3.61
N LYS A 114 4.59 15.82 -3.16
CA LYS A 114 4.03 16.23 -1.86
C LYS A 114 2.81 17.11 -2.03
N THR A 115 1.82 16.87 -1.21
CA THR A 115 0.68 17.78 -0.97
C THR A 115 0.64 18.17 0.51
N GLN A 116 0.06 19.35 0.79
CA GLN A 116 -0.20 19.88 2.13
C GLN A 116 -1.64 20.44 2.25
N ASP A 117 -2.50 20.14 1.27
CA ASP A 117 -3.88 20.64 1.17
C ASP A 117 -4.89 19.57 0.77
N GLY A 118 -4.64 18.34 1.21
CA GLY A 118 -5.54 17.20 0.95
C GLY A 118 -5.56 16.76 -0.52
N GLY A 119 -4.44 16.94 -1.23
CA GLY A 119 -4.30 16.58 -2.64
C GLY A 119 -4.93 17.58 -3.61
N SER A 120 -5.29 18.79 -3.15
CA SER A 120 -5.81 19.82 -4.05
C SER A 120 -4.72 20.40 -4.94
N THR A 121 -3.49 20.50 -4.41
CA THR A 121 -2.28 20.80 -5.17
C THR A 121 -1.17 19.80 -4.87
N TRP A 122 -0.32 19.54 -5.88
CA TRP A 122 0.81 18.65 -5.78
C TRP A 122 2.08 19.35 -6.27
N HIS A 123 3.17 19.14 -5.55
CA HIS A 123 4.49 19.66 -5.90
C HIS A 123 5.46 18.48 -6.09
N LEU A 124 6.22 18.51 -7.19
CA LEU A 124 7.34 17.59 -7.37
C LEU A 124 8.34 17.85 -6.24
N LEU A 125 8.55 16.86 -5.38
CA LEU A 125 9.40 16.98 -4.20
C LEU A 125 10.82 16.52 -4.51
N TYR A 126 10.95 15.36 -5.14
CA TYR A 126 12.23 14.75 -5.50
C TYR A 126 12.06 13.88 -6.74
N GLN A 127 13.07 13.86 -7.59
CA GLN A 127 13.09 13.04 -8.79
C GLN A 127 14.41 12.28 -8.84
N ASN A 128 14.37 11.01 -9.27
CA ASN A 128 15.57 10.19 -9.31
C ASN A 128 16.60 10.78 -10.29
N PRO A 129 17.78 11.18 -9.83
CA PRO A 129 18.82 11.74 -10.70
C PRO A 129 19.54 10.67 -11.53
N ASP A 130 19.46 9.40 -11.12
CA ASP A 130 20.05 8.28 -11.83
C ASP A 130 19.09 7.79 -12.91
N LYS A 131 19.51 7.87 -14.18
CA LYS A 131 18.68 7.48 -15.35
C LYS A 131 18.28 6.01 -15.37
N GLU A 132 19.11 5.14 -14.82
CA GLU A 132 18.87 3.70 -14.70
C GLU A 132 18.24 3.34 -13.36
N GLY A 133 18.18 4.30 -12.42
CA GLY A 133 17.67 4.06 -11.08
C GLY A 133 16.15 3.83 -11.05
N PHE A 134 15.70 3.08 -10.05
CA PHE A 134 14.30 2.74 -9.86
C PHE A 134 13.96 2.82 -8.36
N PHE A 135 12.79 3.40 -8.00
CA PHE A 135 12.30 3.46 -6.62
C PHE A 135 11.32 2.31 -6.35
N ASP A 136 11.48 1.63 -5.22
CA ASP A 136 10.65 0.50 -4.80
C ASP A 136 9.68 0.85 -3.69
N ALA A 137 10.13 1.58 -2.67
CA ALA A 137 9.31 1.94 -1.51
C ALA A 137 9.83 3.17 -0.78
N ILE A 138 8.94 3.84 -0.03
CA ILE A 138 9.26 4.89 0.95
C ILE A 138 8.65 4.54 2.30
N ALA A 139 9.31 4.93 3.39
CA ALA A 139 8.73 4.84 4.74
C ALA A 139 9.24 6.00 5.59
N PHE A 140 8.37 6.57 6.43
CA PHE A 140 8.70 7.73 7.25
C PHE A 140 8.36 7.45 8.72
N TRP A 141 9.25 7.84 9.65
CA TRP A 141 8.98 7.84 11.09
C TRP A 141 8.15 9.06 11.50
N ASP A 142 8.40 10.19 10.83
CA ASP A 142 7.74 11.48 11.03
C ASP A 142 7.80 12.29 9.72
N GLU A 143 7.34 13.56 9.74
CA GLU A 143 7.31 14.40 8.55
C GLU A 143 8.68 14.74 7.96
N ASP A 144 9.76 14.69 8.77
CA ASP A 144 11.11 15.05 8.37
C ASP A 144 11.98 13.84 8.06
N ASN A 145 11.81 12.74 8.81
CA ASN A 145 12.72 11.61 8.80
C ASN A 145 12.13 10.40 8.09
N GLY A 146 12.80 9.96 7.02
CA GLY A 146 12.31 8.85 6.21
C GLY A 146 13.41 8.10 5.47
N LEU A 147 12.97 7.01 4.87
CA LEU A 147 13.75 6.09 4.03
C LEU A 147 13.13 5.99 2.65
N LEU A 148 13.99 5.80 1.66
CA LEU A 148 13.64 5.41 0.30
C LEU A 148 14.50 4.20 -0.07
N MET A 149 13.85 3.18 -0.63
CA MET A 149 14.49 2.00 -1.17
C MET A 149 14.38 2.01 -2.69
N GLY A 150 15.42 1.54 -3.36
CA GLY A 150 15.43 1.32 -4.80
C GLY A 150 16.24 0.08 -5.20
N ASP A 151 16.17 -0.25 -6.47
CA ASP A 151 16.85 -1.39 -7.08
C ASP A 151 18.35 -1.42 -6.77
N PRO A 152 18.96 -2.61 -6.70
CA PRO A 152 20.35 -2.75 -6.33
C PRO A 152 21.32 -2.21 -7.40
N VAL A 153 22.38 -1.59 -6.93
CA VAL A 153 23.52 -1.13 -7.74
C VAL A 153 24.81 -1.74 -7.20
N ASP A 154 25.60 -2.39 -8.07
CA ASP A 154 26.84 -3.07 -7.72
C ASP A 154 26.69 -4.06 -6.55
N GLY A 155 25.59 -4.82 -6.50
CA GLY A 155 25.35 -5.84 -5.47
C GLY A 155 24.80 -5.32 -4.14
N PHE A 156 24.43 -4.02 -4.03
CA PHE A 156 23.88 -3.41 -2.84
C PHE A 156 22.58 -2.68 -3.17
N TYR A 157 21.52 -2.89 -2.38
CA TYR A 157 20.30 -2.11 -2.52
C TYR A 157 20.58 -0.62 -2.37
N VAL A 158 19.85 0.19 -3.14
CA VAL A 158 19.85 1.64 -2.94
C VAL A 158 18.95 1.92 -1.74
N VAL A 159 19.55 2.29 -0.62
CA VAL A 159 18.83 2.79 0.55
C VAL A 159 19.26 4.24 0.75
N MET A 160 18.29 5.14 0.78
CA MET A 160 18.52 6.56 1.01
C MET A 160 17.74 7.02 2.23
N ARG A 161 18.28 8.05 2.90
CA ARG A 161 17.73 8.67 4.10
C ARG A 161 17.46 10.14 3.85
N THR A 162 16.35 10.62 4.37
CA THR A 162 16.03 12.05 4.45
C THR A 162 15.90 12.48 5.91
N SER A 163 16.19 13.76 6.19
CA SER A 163 15.93 14.43 7.46
C SER A 163 15.31 15.83 7.25
N ASP A 164 14.75 16.06 6.06
CA ASP A 164 14.16 17.34 5.66
C ASP A 164 12.81 17.15 4.92
N GLY A 165 12.12 16.04 5.20
CA GLY A 165 10.82 15.73 4.64
C GLY A 165 10.87 15.31 3.17
N GLY A 166 11.97 14.68 2.74
CA GLY A 166 12.15 14.16 1.39
C GLY A 166 12.61 15.19 0.36
N LYS A 167 13.00 16.40 0.76
CA LYS A 167 13.55 17.42 -0.14
C LYS A 167 14.95 17.05 -0.63
N SER A 168 15.74 16.44 0.24
CA SER A 168 17.05 15.87 -0.10
C SER A 168 17.22 14.48 0.48
N TRP A 169 18.06 13.67 -0.20
CA TRP A 169 18.28 12.28 0.16
C TRP A 169 19.77 11.95 0.18
N GLN A 170 20.22 11.29 1.23
CA GLN A 170 21.58 10.81 1.38
C GLN A 170 21.60 9.28 1.27
N ARG A 171 22.36 8.77 0.31
CA ARG A 171 22.55 7.32 0.14
C ARG A 171 23.34 6.74 1.32
N VAL A 172 22.87 5.62 1.83
CA VAL A 172 23.60 4.81 2.82
C VAL A 172 24.84 4.21 2.15
N ALA A 173 25.99 4.34 2.81
CA ALA A 173 27.25 3.85 2.25
C ALA A 173 27.29 2.32 2.18
N LYS A 174 27.97 1.76 1.19
CA LYS A 174 28.03 0.30 0.95
C LYS A 174 28.59 -0.48 2.15
N ASP A 175 29.54 0.08 2.91
CA ASP A 175 30.09 -0.55 4.11
C ASP A 175 29.10 -0.62 5.29
N LYS A 176 27.94 0.01 5.17
CA LYS A 176 26.81 -0.02 6.13
C LYS A 176 25.64 -0.91 5.70
N LEU A 177 25.76 -1.53 4.53
CA LEU A 177 24.75 -2.43 3.95
C LEU A 177 25.37 -3.80 3.69
N PRO A 178 24.69 -4.91 4.01
CA PRO A 178 25.11 -6.23 3.54
C PRO A 178 24.96 -6.30 2.02
N GLU A 179 25.91 -6.98 1.36
CA GLU A 179 25.78 -7.35 -0.03
C GLU A 179 24.56 -8.26 -0.22
N MET A 180 23.80 -8.05 -1.31
CA MET A 180 22.65 -8.89 -1.64
C MET A 180 23.09 -10.32 -2.00
N ASN A 181 22.20 -11.28 -1.85
CA ASN A 181 22.45 -12.62 -2.36
C ASN A 181 22.44 -12.63 -3.89
N LYS A 182 23.13 -13.61 -4.48
CA LYS A 182 23.07 -13.80 -5.92
C LYS A 182 21.64 -14.05 -6.38
N GLN A 183 21.19 -13.31 -7.40
CA GLN A 183 19.85 -13.39 -7.96
C GLN A 183 18.71 -12.96 -6.99
N GLU A 184 19.03 -12.23 -5.92
CA GLU A 184 18.07 -11.53 -5.10
C GLU A 184 17.52 -10.30 -5.86
N ALA A 185 16.28 -9.91 -5.62
CA ALA A 185 15.60 -8.80 -6.30
C ALA A 185 14.69 -8.02 -5.33
N ALA A 186 14.42 -6.76 -5.65
CA ALA A 186 13.37 -5.98 -5.02
C ALA A 186 12.06 -6.08 -5.80
N PHE A 187 10.94 -5.78 -5.15
CA PHE A 187 9.62 -5.79 -5.77
C PHE A 187 8.83 -4.52 -5.40
N ALA A 188 8.75 -3.58 -6.33
CA ALA A 188 7.90 -2.41 -6.21
C ALA A 188 6.41 -2.78 -6.37
N ALA A 189 5.91 -3.70 -5.53
CA ALA A 189 4.57 -4.23 -5.68
C ALA A 189 3.47 -3.29 -5.15
N SER A 190 3.68 -2.73 -3.95
CA SER A 190 2.67 -1.94 -3.23
C SER A 190 3.24 -1.09 -2.07
N GLY A 191 4.53 -0.71 -2.11
CA GLY A 191 5.18 0.08 -1.05
C GLY A 191 5.44 -0.67 0.27
N ASN A 192 4.78 -1.78 0.52
CA ASN A 192 4.86 -2.51 1.79
C ASN A 192 6.18 -3.28 1.98
N THR A 193 7.14 -3.18 1.05
CA THR A 193 8.43 -3.86 1.14
C THR A 193 9.44 -3.15 2.04
N LEU A 194 9.15 -1.91 2.42
CA LEU A 194 9.91 -1.11 3.39
C LEU A 194 8.96 -0.60 4.47
N ILE A 195 9.29 -0.83 5.74
CA ILE A 195 8.53 -0.29 6.86
C ILE A 195 9.46 0.28 7.94
N VAL A 196 8.93 1.19 8.73
CA VAL A 196 9.57 1.71 9.94
C VAL A 196 8.76 1.32 11.18
N GLY A 197 9.46 1.18 12.29
CA GLY A 197 8.87 0.86 13.59
C GLY A 197 9.24 1.89 14.65
N GLU A 198 8.93 1.57 15.89
CA GLU A 198 9.33 2.38 17.03
C GLU A 198 10.87 2.38 17.21
N LYS A 199 11.41 3.35 17.96
CA LYS A 199 12.83 3.38 18.37
C LYS A 199 13.82 3.24 17.21
N ASP A 200 13.62 4.01 16.14
CA ASP A 200 14.55 4.07 15.01
C ASP A 200 14.67 2.77 14.18
N GLN A 201 13.76 1.83 14.37
CA GLN A 201 13.76 0.56 13.67
C GLN A 201 13.24 0.70 12.24
N ALA A 202 13.82 -0.08 11.33
CA ALA A 202 13.35 -0.22 9.96
C ALA A 202 13.61 -1.63 9.44
N TRP A 203 12.77 -2.08 8.50
CA TRP A 203 12.91 -3.35 7.80
C TRP A 203 12.61 -3.16 6.32
N LEU A 204 13.35 -3.86 5.49
CA LEU A 204 13.01 -4.06 4.09
C LEU A 204 13.06 -5.55 3.74
N THR A 205 12.21 -5.97 2.80
CA THR A 205 12.17 -7.37 2.34
C THR A 205 12.43 -7.48 0.85
N THR A 206 12.98 -8.61 0.46
CA THR A 206 13.44 -8.90 -0.89
C THR A 206 12.94 -10.28 -1.36
N GLY A 207 13.18 -10.61 -2.61
CA GLY A 207 12.82 -11.90 -3.20
C GLY A 207 13.76 -12.26 -4.35
N GLY A 208 13.24 -12.91 -5.38
CA GLY A 208 14.00 -13.59 -6.41
C GLY A 208 14.31 -15.01 -5.95
N TYR A 209 15.44 -15.56 -6.37
CA TYR A 209 15.87 -16.88 -5.93
C TYR A 209 16.41 -16.93 -4.50
N SER A 210 16.27 -15.82 -3.76
CA SER A 210 16.66 -15.72 -2.35
C SER A 210 15.82 -14.62 -1.69
N ALA A 211 15.07 -14.97 -0.65
CA ALA A 211 14.29 -14.02 0.12
C ALA A 211 15.01 -13.64 1.42
N SER A 212 15.10 -12.37 1.69
CA SER A 212 15.75 -11.82 2.89
C SER A 212 14.89 -10.73 3.54
N VAL A 213 15.13 -10.50 4.83
CA VAL A 213 14.77 -9.26 5.51
C VAL A 213 16.06 -8.57 5.96
N TYR A 214 16.16 -7.30 5.61
CA TYR A 214 17.19 -6.40 6.12
C TYR A 214 16.60 -5.60 7.26
N TYR A 215 17.35 -5.45 8.34
CA TYR A 215 16.94 -4.77 9.56
C TYR A 215 17.95 -3.69 9.95
N SER A 216 17.42 -2.55 10.35
CA SER A 216 18.16 -1.44 10.96
C SER A 216 17.56 -1.10 12.32
N SER A 217 18.41 -0.76 13.29
CA SER A 217 18.01 -0.28 14.62
C SER A 217 18.57 1.11 14.93
N ASP A 218 19.08 1.82 13.92
CA ASP A 218 19.79 3.07 14.07
C ASP A 218 19.32 4.15 13.07
N HIS A 219 18.00 4.18 12.81
CA HIS A 219 17.39 5.12 11.88
C HIS A 219 17.84 4.92 10.41
N GLY A 220 18.05 3.66 10.02
CA GLY A 220 18.48 3.31 8.67
C GLY A 220 19.92 3.65 8.32
N LYS A 221 20.78 3.92 9.32
CA LYS A 221 22.20 4.25 9.09
C LYS A 221 23.04 3.04 8.76
N SER A 222 22.72 1.90 9.38
CA SER A 222 23.34 0.61 9.09
C SER A 222 22.31 -0.52 9.09
N TRP A 223 22.62 -1.60 8.39
CA TRP A 223 21.69 -2.68 8.14
C TRP A 223 22.34 -4.04 8.35
N GLN A 224 21.54 -5.00 8.78
CA GLN A 224 21.87 -6.41 8.87
C GLN A 224 20.87 -7.19 8.03
N ARG A 225 21.28 -8.32 7.43
CA ARG A 225 20.43 -9.17 6.62
C ARG A 225 20.29 -10.55 7.24
N SER A 226 19.07 -11.10 7.19
CA SER A 226 18.80 -12.49 7.50
C SER A 226 17.90 -13.13 6.44
N PRO A 227 18.12 -14.40 6.06
CA PRO A 227 17.23 -15.14 5.19
C PRO A 227 15.89 -15.39 5.90
N VAL A 228 14.80 -15.45 5.12
CA VAL A 228 13.45 -15.72 5.63
C VAL A 228 12.87 -16.99 5.02
N PRO A 229 12.15 -17.83 5.80
CA PRO A 229 11.62 -19.12 5.35
C PRO A 229 10.27 -18.96 4.61
N ILE A 230 10.25 -18.14 3.56
CA ILE A 230 9.15 -18.02 2.61
C ILE A 230 9.58 -18.52 1.24
N TYR A 231 8.60 -18.78 0.36
CA TYR A 231 8.91 -19.28 -0.98
C TYR A 231 9.79 -18.33 -1.79
N SER A 232 10.91 -18.84 -2.30
CA SER A 232 11.91 -18.08 -3.08
C SER A 232 12.66 -18.95 -4.08
N GLU A 233 11.96 -19.87 -4.76
CA GLU A 233 12.56 -20.83 -5.71
C GLU A 233 12.49 -20.34 -7.16
N THR A 234 11.93 -19.16 -7.41
CA THR A 234 11.81 -18.55 -8.74
C THR A 234 12.24 -17.08 -8.69
N GLN A 235 12.54 -16.51 -9.85
CA GLN A 235 12.87 -15.09 -9.98
C GLN A 235 11.74 -14.17 -9.50
N THR A 236 10.51 -14.65 -9.48
CA THR A 236 9.29 -13.90 -9.18
C THR A 236 8.71 -14.20 -7.80
N ALA A 237 9.41 -15.02 -7.02
CA ALA A 237 9.02 -15.40 -5.66
C ALA A 237 9.76 -14.59 -4.60
N GLY A 238 9.20 -14.48 -3.39
CA GLY A 238 9.85 -13.86 -2.23
C GLY A 238 8.93 -13.00 -1.38
N GLY A 239 9.52 -12.04 -0.66
CA GLY A 239 8.82 -11.07 0.18
C GLY A 239 8.19 -9.95 -0.64
N TYR A 240 6.91 -9.71 -0.39
CA TYR A 240 6.10 -8.69 -1.06
C TYR A 240 5.55 -7.64 -0.10
N GLY A 241 5.60 -7.92 1.19
CA GLY A 241 5.15 -6.99 2.20
C GLY A 241 5.65 -7.34 3.59
N LEU A 242 5.79 -6.31 4.39
CA LEU A 242 6.15 -6.35 5.81
C LEU A 242 5.03 -5.70 6.63
N GLY A 243 4.96 -6.02 7.89
CA GLY A 243 4.13 -5.31 8.84
C GLY A 243 4.48 -5.66 10.29
N LEU A 244 4.04 -4.79 11.19
CA LEU A 244 4.21 -4.97 12.63
C LEU A 244 2.86 -5.27 13.27
N ASN A 245 2.84 -6.18 14.23
CA ASN A 245 1.67 -6.30 15.10
C ASN A 245 1.77 -5.29 16.28
N SER A 246 0.76 -5.19 17.12
CA SER A 246 0.72 -4.27 18.25
C SER A 246 1.77 -4.56 19.35
N LYS A 247 2.48 -5.67 19.24
CA LYS A 247 3.61 -6.05 20.10
C LYS A 247 4.98 -5.73 19.46
N GLN A 248 4.98 -4.98 18.34
CA GLN A 248 6.17 -4.68 17.53
C GLN A 248 6.88 -5.91 16.98
N GLN A 249 6.16 -7.02 16.85
CA GLN A 249 6.66 -8.23 16.19
C GLN A 249 6.50 -8.07 14.67
N VAL A 250 7.58 -8.30 13.93
CA VAL A 250 7.61 -8.13 12.48
C VAL A 250 7.12 -9.41 11.78
N PHE A 251 6.31 -9.21 10.76
CA PHE A 251 5.85 -10.23 9.82
C PHE A 251 6.32 -9.90 8.42
N VAL A 252 6.71 -10.92 7.66
CA VAL A 252 6.93 -10.84 6.22
C VAL A 252 5.89 -11.73 5.53
N VAL A 253 5.29 -11.18 4.47
CA VAL A 253 4.34 -11.90 3.63
C VAL A 253 4.82 -11.90 2.18
N GLY A 254 4.50 -12.96 1.43
CA GLY A 254 5.01 -13.10 0.09
C GLY A 254 4.37 -14.22 -0.72
N GLY A 255 5.15 -14.77 -1.64
CA GLY A 255 4.75 -15.81 -2.57
C GLY A 255 5.34 -15.59 -3.95
N ASP A 256 4.60 -15.90 -5.02
CA ASP A 256 5.06 -15.78 -6.40
C ASP A 256 4.00 -15.08 -7.26
N TYR A 257 4.35 -13.95 -7.91
CA TYR A 257 3.38 -13.23 -8.74
C TYR A 257 3.08 -13.92 -10.08
N GLN A 258 3.90 -14.82 -10.55
CA GLN A 258 3.62 -15.64 -11.73
C GLN A 258 2.81 -16.90 -11.38
N ASN A 259 3.01 -17.47 -10.19
CA ASN A 259 2.24 -18.59 -9.67
C ASN A 259 1.42 -18.18 -8.43
N ARG A 260 0.52 -17.19 -8.61
CA ARG A 260 -0.22 -16.57 -7.50
C ARG A 260 -1.02 -17.52 -6.61
N PRO A 261 -1.71 -18.56 -7.14
CA PRO A 261 -2.47 -19.50 -6.32
C PRO A 261 -1.62 -20.69 -5.79
N GLY A 262 -0.30 -20.62 -5.95
CA GLY A 262 0.60 -21.72 -5.58
C GLY A 262 0.51 -22.08 -4.10
N GLN A 263 0.72 -23.36 -3.82
CA GLN A 263 0.77 -23.89 -2.44
C GLN A 263 2.21 -23.84 -1.95
N TYR A 264 2.58 -22.75 -1.26
CA TYR A 264 3.93 -22.51 -0.78
C TYR A 264 3.91 -21.71 0.54
N PRO A 265 5.01 -21.73 1.31
CA PRO A 265 5.17 -20.83 2.46
C PRO A 265 5.07 -19.37 2.05
N ASN A 266 4.07 -18.65 2.55
CA ASN A 266 3.77 -17.28 2.16
C ASN A 266 3.83 -16.28 3.31
N MET A 267 4.16 -16.71 4.53
CA MET A 267 4.29 -15.85 5.69
C MET A 267 5.35 -16.37 6.66
N ALA A 268 6.11 -15.46 7.25
CA ALA A 268 6.99 -15.72 8.38
C ALA A 268 7.00 -14.55 9.36
N THR A 269 7.41 -14.83 10.60
CA THR A 269 7.53 -13.84 11.66
C THR A 269 8.85 -14.00 12.42
N TRP A 270 9.37 -12.89 12.96
CA TRP A 270 10.54 -12.93 13.83
C TRP A 270 10.10 -13.28 15.25
N LEU A 271 10.52 -14.43 15.72
CA LEU A 271 10.20 -14.95 17.05
C LEU A 271 11.43 -15.63 17.66
N GLU A 272 11.70 -15.39 18.94
CA GLU A 272 12.83 -16.01 19.66
C GLU A 272 14.18 -15.92 18.92
N ASN A 273 14.48 -14.73 18.38
CA ASN A 273 15.69 -14.41 17.61
C ASN A 273 15.89 -15.22 16.32
N LYS A 274 14.80 -15.70 15.73
CA LYS A 274 14.83 -16.37 14.42
C LYS A 274 13.55 -16.11 13.62
N TRP A 275 13.64 -16.23 12.32
CA TRP A 275 12.48 -16.26 11.44
C TRP A 275 11.79 -17.62 11.54
N THR A 276 10.50 -17.61 11.79
CA THR A 276 9.65 -18.79 11.90
C THR A 276 8.51 -18.70 10.90
N GLN A 277 8.33 -19.77 10.11
CA GLN A 277 7.23 -19.85 9.17
C GLN A 277 5.89 -19.82 9.91
N VAL A 278 4.91 -19.11 9.36
CA VAL A 278 3.53 -19.02 9.82
C VAL A 278 2.61 -19.54 8.72
N ASN A 279 1.59 -20.30 9.11
CA ASN A 279 0.54 -20.70 8.17
C ASN A 279 -0.55 -19.62 8.15
N SER A 280 -0.72 -18.94 7.02
CA SER A 280 -1.69 -17.86 6.88
C SER A 280 -3.14 -18.31 6.68
N GLY A 281 -3.43 -19.59 6.57
CA GLY A 281 -4.79 -20.10 6.28
C GLY A 281 -5.05 -20.25 4.78
N ASN A 282 -5.04 -19.19 3.98
CA ASN A 282 -5.11 -19.30 2.53
C ASN A 282 -3.74 -19.55 1.91
N GLN A 283 -3.74 -20.25 0.80
CA GLN A 283 -2.57 -20.43 -0.05
C GLN A 283 -2.37 -19.25 -1.01
N GLY A 284 -1.17 -19.16 -1.58
CA GLY A 284 -0.85 -18.21 -2.64
C GLY A 284 -0.28 -16.87 -2.15
N LEU A 285 -0.11 -15.98 -3.12
CA LEU A 285 0.56 -14.69 -2.94
C LEU A 285 -0.16 -13.78 -1.95
N ARG A 286 0.59 -13.29 -0.95
CA ARG A 286 0.24 -12.19 -0.06
C ARG A 286 1.15 -11.00 -0.32
N THR A 287 0.59 -9.79 -0.33
CA THR A 287 1.33 -8.57 -0.71
C THR A 287 1.30 -7.48 0.35
N ALA A 288 0.44 -7.59 1.35
CA ALA A 288 0.33 -6.60 2.42
C ALA A 288 -0.14 -7.24 3.73
N PHE A 289 0.29 -6.64 4.83
CA PHE A 289 -0.02 -7.04 6.20
C PHE A 289 -0.27 -5.80 7.05
N SER A 290 -1.28 -5.82 7.91
CA SER A 290 -1.51 -4.73 8.87
C SER A 290 -2.26 -5.24 10.09
N CYS A 291 -1.96 -4.66 11.26
CA CYS A 291 -2.62 -5.01 12.51
C CYS A 291 -3.17 -3.79 13.23
N GLN A 292 -4.29 -4.00 13.93
CA GLN A 292 -4.85 -3.08 14.91
C GLN A 292 -5.21 -3.84 16.18
N SER A 293 -4.63 -3.44 17.31
CA SER A 293 -4.73 -4.18 18.56
C SER A 293 -4.29 -5.63 18.39
N ASN A 294 -5.15 -6.60 18.71
CA ASN A 294 -4.89 -8.03 18.51
C ASN A 294 -5.34 -8.57 17.15
N ILE A 295 -5.97 -7.76 16.31
CA ILE A 295 -6.50 -8.18 15.02
C ILE A 295 -5.52 -7.82 13.93
N CYS A 296 -5.10 -8.83 13.16
CA CYS A 296 -4.22 -8.66 12.01
C CYS A 296 -4.92 -9.16 10.74
N ILE A 297 -4.67 -8.48 9.64
CA ILE A 297 -5.14 -8.90 8.30
C ILE A 297 -3.93 -8.99 7.39
N THR A 298 -3.90 -10.02 6.55
CA THR A 298 -3.05 -10.06 5.37
C THR A 298 -3.91 -10.19 4.12
N THR A 299 -3.46 -9.58 3.03
CA THR A 299 -4.18 -9.57 1.76
C THR A 299 -3.25 -9.85 0.60
N GLY A 300 -3.83 -10.30 -0.50
CA GLY A 300 -3.13 -10.49 -1.76
C GLY A 300 -4.10 -10.74 -2.92
N LYS A 301 -3.52 -11.11 -4.05
CA LYS A 301 -4.29 -11.33 -5.28
C LYS A 301 -5.31 -12.48 -5.15
N THR A 302 -5.02 -13.47 -4.31
CA THR A 302 -5.76 -14.73 -4.21
C THR A 302 -6.66 -14.83 -2.99
N GLY A 303 -6.62 -13.87 -2.06
CA GLY A 303 -7.49 -13.89 -0.88
C GLY A 303 -6.97 -13.04 0.27
N ASN A 304 -7.70 -13.07 1.36
CA ASN A 304 -7.37 -12.39 2.61
C ASN A 304 -7.43 -13.39 3.76
N ASP A 305 -6.62 -13.15 4.78
CA ASP A 305 -6.66 -13.90 6.03
C ASP A 305 -6.72 -12.95 7.21
N ILE A 306 -7.34 -13.39 8.30
CA ILE A 306 -7.50 -12.64 9.55
C ILE A 306 -6.98 -13.44 10.73
N SER A 307 -6.34 -12.76 11.64
CA SER A 307 -5.94 -13.25 12.95
C SER A 307 -6.62 -12.39 14.03
N PHE A 308 -7.02 -13.01 15.14
CA PHE A 308 -7.58 -12.33 16.31
C PHE A 308 -6.66 -12.43 17.54
N ASP A 309 -5.43 -12.88 17.38
CA ASP A 309 -4.47 -13.19 18.44
C ASP A 309 -3.05 -12.66 18.12
N HIS A 310 -2.98 -11.44 17.54
CA HIS A 310 -1.73 -10.76 17.15
C HIS A 310 -0.93 -11.47 16.05
N GLY A 311 -1.55 -12.32 15.23
CA GLY A 311 -0.90 -13.04 14.14
C GLY A 311 -0.38 -14.43 14.52
N ASN A 312 -0.73 -14.97 15.71
CA ASN A 312 -0.31 -16.31 16.11
C ASN A 312 -1.10 -17.40 15.38
N SER A 313 -2.41 -17.19 15.16
CA SER A 313 -3.25 -18.08 14.37
C SER A 313 -4.05 -17.31 13.33
N TRP A 314 -4.37 -17.97 12.23
CA TRP A 314 -4.99 -17.36 11.07
C TRP A 314 -6.16 -18.17 10.55
N GLN A 315 -7.16 -17.46 10.04
CA GLN A 315 -8.27 -18.06 9.32
C GLN A 315 -8.58 -17.27 8.07
N VAL A 316 -9.23 -17.90 7.11
CA VAL A 316 -9.67 -17.28 5.86
C VAL A 316 -10.64 -16.15 6.17
N LEU A 317 -10.38 -14.97 5.60
CA LEU A 317 -11.27 -13.81 5.67
C LEU A 317 -11.96 -13.66 4.33
N GLU A 318 -13.19 -14.11 4.22
CA GLU A 318 -14.01 -13.97 3.04
C GLU A 318 -15.16 -12.99 3.26
N ASN A 319 -15.66 -12.45 2.16
CA ASN A 319 -16.94 -11.77 2.14
C ASN A 319 -18.01 -12.80 1.75
N ASP A 320 -18.72 -13.34 2.73
CA ASP A 320 -19.71 -14.40 2.55
C ASP A 320 -20.82 -14.06 1.53
N ALA A 321 -21.14 -12.77 1.37
CA ALA A 321 -22.16 -12.35 0.40
C ALA A 321 -21.68 -12.48 -1.06
N ARG A 322 -20.36 -12.30 -1.27
CA ARG A 322 -19.73 -12.36 -2.61
C ARG A 322 -18.23 -12.70 -2.46
N PRO A 323 -17.88 -13.98 -2.36
CA PRO A 323 -16.49 -14.42 -2.16
C PRO A 323 -15.52 -13.88 -3.21
N GLU A 324 -15.95 -13.77 -4.49
CA GLU A 324 -15.13 -13.23 -5.57
C GLU A 324 -14.70 -11.77 -5.36
N ARG A 325 -15.36 -11.04 -4.47
CA ARG A 325 -15.01 -9.65 -4.13
C ARG A 325 -13.97 -9.52 -3.04
N SER A 326 -13.68 -10.59 -2.31
CA SER A 326 -12.62 -10.61 -1.31
C SER A 326 -11.22 -10.77 -1.88
N HIS A 327 -11.10 -10.91 -3.20
CA HIS A 327 -9.82 -11.16 -3.88
C HIS A 327 -9.36 -9.95 -4.68
N GLY A 328 -8.06 -9.92 -5.06
CA GLY A 328 -7.51 -8.95 -5.99
C GLY A 328 -7.04 -7.65 -5.38
N PHE A 329 -6.78 -7.64 -4.08
CA PHE A 329 -6.14 -6.53 -3.41
C PHE A 329 -4.61 -6.61 -3.51
N TYR A 330 -3.94 -5.49 -3.40
CA TYR A 330 -2.49 -5.37 -3.45
C TYR A 330 -1.89 -4.67 -2.24
N THR A 331 -2.66 -3.75 -1.64
CA THR A 331 -2.23 -2.91 -0.53
C THR A 331 -3.26 -2.93 0.58
N LEU A 332 -2.79 -2.67 1.79
CA LEU A 332 -3.58 -2.69 3.02
C LEU A 332 -3.00 -1.68 4.01
N ALA A 333 -3.84 -0.81 4.51
CA ALA A 333 -3.53 0.09 5.61
C ALA A 333 -4.61 -0.02 6.69
N SER A 334 -4.28 0.34 7.92
CA SER A 334 -5.26 0.33 9.00
C SER A 334 -5.08 1.46 9.99
N ASP A 335 -6.17 1.87 10.61
CA ASP A 335 -6.20 2.78 11.75
C ASP A 335 -7.39 2.45 12.66
N LYS A 336 -7.15 2.33 13.96
CA LYS A 336 -8.14 1.98 14.99
C LYS A 336 -8.83 0.65 14.67
N GLN A 337 -10.12 0.69 14.25
CA GLN A 337 -10.93 -0.51 13.99
C GLN A 337 -11.24 -0.70 12.51
N ARG A 338 -10.52 0.01 11.63
CA ARG A 338 -10.76 -0.03 10.19
C ARG A 338 -9.53 -0.49 9.45
N PHE A 339 -9.79 -1.27 8.40
CA PHE A 339 -8.78 -1.72 7.44
C PHE A 339 -9.21 -1.28 6.05
N LEU A 340 -8.31 -0.61 5.36
CA LEU A 340 -8.48 -0.15 3.97
C LEU A 340 -7.70 -1.08 3.07
N LEU A 341 -8.39 -1.75 2.15
CA LEU A 341 -7.80 -2.60 1.13
C LEU A 341 -8.01 -1.96 -0.23
N ALA A 342 -6.98 -1.96 -1.07
CA ALA A 342 -7.10 -1.46 -2.44
C ALA A 342 -6.37 -2.36 -3.44
N GLY A 343 -6.83 -2.37 -4.70
CA GLY A 343 -6.28 -3.34 -5.66
C GLY A 343 -6.67 -3.10 -7.11
N ALA A 344 -6.75 -4.20 -7.86
CA ALA A 344 -7.01 -4.18 -9.28
C ALA A 344 -8.35 -3.55 -9.66
N ASN A 345 -8.42 -2.94 -10.84
CA ASN A 345 -9.65 -2.38 -11.41
C ASN A 345 -10.33 -1.32 -10.52
N GLY A 346 -9.54 -0.52 -9.80
CA GLY A 346 -10.07 0.52 -8.90
C GLY A 346 -10.80 -0.04 -7.68
N LYS A 347 -10.63 -1.30 -7.35
CA LYS A 347 -11.30 -1.94 -6.20
C LYS A 347 -10.79 -1.34 -4.89
N VAL A 348 -11.71 -0.92 -4.04
CA VAL A 348 -11.46 -0.47 -2.67
C VAL A 348 -12.44 -1.16 -1.74
N SER A 349 -11.96 -1.60 -0.60
CA SER A 349 -12.79 -2.13 0.49
C SER A 349 -12.38 -1.51 1.81
N VAL A 350 -13.36 -1.12 2.62
CA VAL A 350 -13.15 -0.73 4.00
C VAL A 350 -13.81 -1.77 4.88
N LEU A 351 -13.01 -2.44 5.71
CA LEU A 351 -13.49 -3.30 6.76
C LEU A 351 -13.61 -2.50 8.05
N THR A 352 -14.74 -2.65 8.71
CA THR A 352 -14.94 -2.14 10.08
C THR A 352 -15.26 -3.30 11.00
N LEU A 353 -14.52 -3.38 12.10
CA LEU A 353 -14.78 -4.38 13.13
C LEU A 353 -15.88 -3.84 14.07
N GLY A 354 -17.00 -4.55 14.16
CA GLY A 354 -18.04 -4.23 15.12
C GLY A 354 -17.52 -4.39 16.55
N MET A 355 -17.74 -3.39 17.39
CA MET A 355 -17.54 -3.56 18.84
C MET A 355 -18.52 -4.62 19.35
N LYS A 356 -18.02 -5.62 20.04
CA LYS A 356 -18.86 -6.52 20.84
C LYS A 356 -19.27 -5.84 22.11
#